data_956347ae7a7408a0254ebb4a58f0ae5f
#
_entry.id   956347ae7a7408a0254ebb4a58f0ae5f
#
_cell.length_a   1.000
_cell.length_b   1.000
_cell.length_c   1.000
_cell.angle_alpha   90.00
_cell.angle_beta   90.00
_cell.angle_gamma   90.00
#
_symmetry.space_group_name_H-M   'P 1'
#
loop_
_entity.id
_entity.type
_entity.pdbx_description
1 polymer ?
#
loop_
_entity_poly.entity_id
_entity_poly.type
_entity_poly.pdbx_seq_one_letter_code
_entity_poly.pdbx_strand_id
1 'polypeptide(L)'
;MSNGVAEGFNPSKKPKEREFKIEDYLKEQVEKIGGKCYKFVSPGYDGMPDRIVVFSGCVIFVETKRPGKKPRALQKIRLEELQMQGINTAVVSTKGEADNVVQYLTEKGLSNVRNC
;
A
#
# COMPACT_ATOMS: atom_id res chain seq x y z
N MET A 1 -2.71 30.95 13.61
CA MET A 1 -2.16 30.92 13.58
C MET A 1 -1.65 30.98 13.62
N SER A 2 -1.55 30.78 13.52
CA SER A 2 -0.77 30.83 13.57
C SER A 2 -0.30 30.68 13.35
N ASN A 3 -0.12 30.65 13.33
CA ASN A 3 0.58 30.46 13.23
C ASN A 3 0.71 29.81 12.93
N GLY A 4 0.21 29.60 12.80
CA GLY A 4 0.33 28.90 12.88
C GLY A 4 0.65 28.01 12.38
N VAL A 5 0.14 27.83 11.70
CA VAL A 5 0.88 27.17 11.32
C VAL A 5 2.01 27.21 11.68
N ALA A 6 2.28 27.96 11.71
CA ALA A 6 3.54 28.03 12.10
C ALA A 6 3.79 27.45 13.39
N GLU A 7 2.83 27.46 14.20
CA GLU A 7 3.07 26.73 15.30
C GLU A 7 3.07 25.39 15.05
N GLY A 8 3.44 24.46 15.40
CA GLY A 8 3.55 23.12 15.00
C GLY A 8 4.59 22.92 13.94
N PHE A 9 4.95 23.92 13.24
CA PHE A 9 5.91 23.78 12.18
C PHE A 9 7.32 23.92 12.76
N ASN A 10 8.16 22.97 12.41
CA ASN A 10 9.54 22.99 12.88
C ASN A 10 10.45 22.70 11.71
N PRO A 11 11.18 23.72 11.25
CA PRO A 11 12.03 23.53 10.08
C PRO A 11 13.06 22.43 10.26
N SER A 12 13.51 22.20 11.47
CA SER A 12 14.50 21.16 11.67
C SER A 12 13.91 19.77 11.46
N LYS A 13 12.62 19.66 11.37
CA LYS A 13 11.98 18.38 11.10
C LYS A 13 11.69 18.16 9.62
N LYS A 14 12.09 19.07 8.78
CA LYS A 14 11.83 18.92 7.37
C LYS A 14 12.26 17.57 6.80
N PRO A 15 13.43 17.06 7.09
CA PRO A 15 13.77 15.74 6.54
C PRO A 15 12.79 14.67 6.95
N LYS A 16 12.33 14.75 8.19
CA LYS A 16 11.38 13.75 8.64
C LYS A 16 10.03 13.95 7.98
N GLU A 17 9.62 15.19 7.83
CA GLU A 17 8.36 15.44 7.16
C GLU A 17 8.40 14.99 5.72
N ARG A 18 9.57 15.06 5.15
CA ARG A 18 9.73 14.61 3.79
C ARG A 18 9.93 13.11 3.71
N GLU A 19 10.03 12.45 4.85
CA GLU A 19 10.01 11.00 4.82
C GLU A 19 8.65 10.62 4.35
N PHE A 20 8.57 10.41 3.08
CA PHE A 20 7.34 10.06 2.45
C PHE A 20 6.96 8.66 2.86
N LYS A 21 5.78 8.51 3.41
CA LYS A 21 5.31 7.20 3.79
C LYS A 21 4.46 6.65 2.67
N ILE A 22 5.03 5.70 1.99
CA ILE A 22 4.36 5.15 0.82
C ILE A 22 3.05 4.48 1.21
N GLU A 23 2.95 3.91 2.41
CA GLU A 23 1.71 3.29 2.81
C GLU A 23 0.59 4.33 2.96
N ASP A 24 0.92 5.53 3.43
CA ASP A 24 -0.10 6.58 3.54
C ASP A 24 -0.55 7.04 2.16
N TYR A 25 0.39 7.16 1.24
CA TYR A 25 0.05 7.54 -0.12
C TYR A 25 -0.84 6.48 -0.77
N LEU A 26 -0.48 5.22 -0.64
CA LEU A 26 -1.28 4.13 -1.19
C LEU A 26 -2.70 4.18 -0.63
N LYS A 27 -2.81 4.33 0.68
CA LYS A 27 -4.13 4.37 1.31
C LYS A 27 -4.95 5.54 0.78
N GLU A 28 -4.34 6.69 0.66
CA GLU A 28 -5.04 7.87 0.16
C GLU A 28 -5.54 7.66 -1.26
N GLN A 29 -4.69 7.12 -2.12
CA GLN A 29 -5.07 6.91 -3.50
C GLN A 29 -6.15 5.85 -3.66
N VAL A 30 -6.07 4.79 -2.87
CA VAL A 30 -7.10 3.75 -2.89
C VAL A 30 -8.43 4.31 -2.40
N GLU A 31 -8.41 5.13 -1.36
CA GLU A 31 -9.64 5.71 -0.84
C GLU A 31 -10.26 6.70 -1.81
N LYS A 32 -9.45 7.36 -2.62
CA LYS A 32 -9.99 8.29 -3.61
C LYS A 32 -10.88 7.61 -4.64
N ILE A 33 -10.61 6.35 -4.94
CA ILE A 33 -11.46 5.62 -5.89
C ILE A 33 -12.57 4.85 -5.19
N GLY A 34 -12.69 5.00 -3.87
CA GLY A 34 -13.75 4.32 -3.12
C GLY A 34 -13.33 2.99 -2.53
N GLY A 35 -12.06 2.65 -2.59
CA GLY A 35 -11.57 1.41 -2.02
C GLY A 35 -11.17 1.56 -0.57
N LYS A 36 -10.64 0.49 -0.02
CA LYS A 36 -10.16 0.45 1.35
C LYS A 36 -8.75 -0.12 1.37
N CYS A 37 -7.96 0.40 2.28
CA CYS A 37 -6.58 -0.06 2.45
C CYS A 37 -6.38 -0.29 3.93
N TYR A 38 -6.46 -1.56 4.32
CA TYR A 38 -6.37 -1.94 5.73
C TYR A 38 -4.95 -2.33 6.09
N LYS A 39 -4.59 -2.03 7.31
CA LYS A 39 -3.34 -2.54 7.84
C LYS A 39 -3.55 -4.01 8.18
N PHE A 40 -2.58 -4.82 7.83
CA PHE A 40 -2.71 -6.25 8.06
C PHE A 40 -1.58 -6.75 8.94
N VAL A 41 -1.94 -7.49 9.97
CA VAL A 41 -1.00 -8.14 10.87
C VAL A 41 -1.45 -9.59 11.01
N SER A 42 -0.52 -10.51 10.85
CA SER A 42 -0.82 -11.93 10.97
C SER A 42 -0.01 -12.49 12.14
N PRO A 43 -0.56 -12.49 13.35
CA PRO A 43 0.16 -13.01 14.50
C PRO A 43 0.53 -14.47 14.30
N GLY A 44 1.76 -14.80 14.65
CA GLY A 44 2.21 -16.18 14.54
C GLY A 44 2.62 -16.61 13.14
N TYR A 45 2.60 -15.70 12.17
CA TYR A 45 2.95 -16.04 10.80
C TYR A 45 3.72 -14.89 10.19
N ASP A 46 5.03 -14.91 10.39
CA ASP A 46 5.88 -13.78 10.02
C ASP A 46 5.99 -13.61 8.52
N GLY A 47 6.26 -12.39 8.11
CA GLY A 47 6.59 -12.10 6.72
C GLY A 47 5.39 -11.80 5.83
N MET A 48 4.19 -11.76 6.38
CA MET A 48 3.01 -11.43 5.58
C MET A 48 3.04 -9.98 5.14
N PRO A 49 2.40 -9.67 3.99
CA PRO A 49 2.30 -8.28 3.55
C PRO A 49 1.59 -7.41 4.59
N ASP A 50 1.91 -6.13 4.60
CA ASP A 50 1.44 -5.25 5.66
C ASP A 50 0.12 -4.55 5.34
N ARG A 51 -0.40 -4.65 4.13
CA ARG A 51 -1.64 -3.99 3.75
C ARG A 51 -2.54 -4.92 2.96
N ILE A 52 -3.85 -4.77 3.15
CA ILE A 52 -4.85 -5.42 2.33
C ILE A 52 -5.64 -4.31 1.65
N VAL A 53 -5.67 -4.34 0.33
CA VAL A 53 -6.38 -3.34 -0.45
C VAL A 53 -7.59 -4.01 -1.08
N VAL A 54 -8.73 -3.36 -0.94
CA VAL A 54 -10.01 -3.92 -1.40
C VAL A 54 -10.76 -2.88 -2.22
N PHE A 55 -11.21 -3.27 -3.39
CA PHE A 55 -12.03 -2.39 -4.21
C PHE A 55 -12.89 -3.24 -5.14
N SER A 56 -14.19 -3.04 -5.06
CA SER A 56 -15.14 -3.64 -6.01
C SER A 56 -14.94 -5.15 -6.18
N GLY A 57 -14.77 -5.86 -5.09
CA GLY A 57 -14.58 -7.31 -5.12
C GLY A 57 -13.17 -7.78 -5.38
N CYS A 58 -12.26 -6.86 -5.62
CA CYS A 58 -10.86 -7.18 -5.88
C CYS A 58 -10.06 -7.00 -4.60
N VAL A 59 -9.24 -7.98 -4.26
CA VAL A 59 -8.42 -7.96 -3.05
C VAL A 59 -6.97 -8.12 -3.46
N ILE A 60 -6.12 -7.22 -2.98
CA ILE A 60 -4.69 -7.28 -3.26
C ILE A 60 -3.96 -7.16 -1.93
N PHE A 61 -3.04 -8.09 -1.67
CA PHE A 61 -2.15 -7.97 -0.52
C PHE A 61 -0.93 -7.17 -0.97
N VAL A 62 -0.61 -6.13 -0.23
CA VAL A 62 0.46 -5.23 -0.61
C VAL A 62 1.51 -5.16 0.49
N GLU A 63 2.76 -5.31 0.08
CA GLU A 63 3.90 -5.08 0.96
C GLU A 63 4.45 -3.71 0.61
N THR A 64 4.43 -2.78 1.58
CA THR A 64 4.97 -1.45 1.32
C THR A 64 6.40 -1.38 1.83
N LYS A 65 7.26 -0.75 1.05
CA LYS A 65 8.67 -0.61 1.38
C LYS A 65 9.11 0.81 1.09
N ARG A 66 10.18 1.25 1.74
CA ARG A 66 10.80 2.51 1.39
C ARG A 66 11.45 2.38 0.02
N PRO A 67 11.55 3.48 -0.70
CA PRO A 67 12.25 3.44 -2.00
C PRO A 67 13.63 2.82 -1.85
N GLY A 68 13.96 1.93 -2.76
CA GLY A 68 15.25 1.27 -2.76
C GLY A 68 15.33 0.03 -1.90
N LYS A 69 14.32 -0.22 -1.07
CA LYS A 69 14.28 -1.42 -0.26
C LYS A 69 13.47 -2.49 -0.95
N LYS A 70 13.85 -3.73 -0.73
CA LYS A 70 13.16 -4.87 -1.31
C LYS A 70 12.66 -5.78 -0.20
N PRO A 71 11.66 -6.60 -0.49
CA PRO A 71 11.17 -7.55 0.51
C PRO A 71 12.28 -8.49 0.95
N ARG A 72 12.27 -8.85 2.22
CA ARG A 72 13.18 -9.85 2.74
C ARG A 72 12.77 -11.22 2.21
N ALA A 73 13.66 -12.19 2.36
CA ALA A 73 13.41 -13.52 1.81
C ALA A 73 12.10 -14.11 2.27
N LEU A 74 11.81 -14.02 3.56
CA LEU A 74 10.55 -14.58 4.07
C LEU A 74 9.35 -13.87 3.51
N GLN A 75 9.44 -12.55 3.33
CA GLN A 75 8.35 -11.79 2.74
C GLN A 75 8.08 -12.24 1.30
N LYS A 76 9.14 -12.52 0.55
CA LYS A 76 8.97 -13.02 -0.81
C LYS A 76 8.27 -14.37 -0.80
N ILE A 77 8.63 -15.24 0.13
CA ILE A 77 7.99 -16.55 0.24
C ILE A 77 6.49 -16.39 0.51
N ARG A 78 6.12 -15.48 1.42
CA ARG A 78 4.70 -15.27 1.72
C ARG A 78 3.93 -14.75 0.50
N LEU A 79 4.55 -13.81 -0.23
CA LEU A 79 3.92 -13.29 -1.43
C LEU A 79 3.71 -14.39 -2.45
N GLU A 80 4.70 -15.27 -2.62
CA GLU A 80 4.58 -16.37 -3.56
C GLU A 80 3.51 -17.35 -3.13
N GLU A 81 3.41 -17.63 -1.84
CA GLU A 81 2.36 -18.51 -1.33
C GLU A 81 0.98 -17.97 -1.66
N LEU A 82 0.79 -16.67 -1.46
CA LEU A 82 -0.49 -16.04 -1.78
C LEU A 82 -0.78 -16.13 -3.27
N GLN A 83 0.22 -15.85 -4.10
CA GLN A 83 0.06 -15.93 -5.54
C GLN A 83 -0.30 -17.34 -5.99
N MET A 84 0.30 -18.34 -5.38
CA MET A 84 -0.03 -19.72 -5.71
C MET A 84 -1.46 -20.08 -5.35
N GLN A 85 -2.06 -19.36 -4.41
CA GLN A 85 -3.46 -19.54 -4.07
C GLN A 85 -4.37 -18.65 -4.91
N GLY A 86 -3.83 -17.99 -5.93
CA GLY A 86 -4.64 -17.17 -6.81
C GLY A 86 -4.92 -15.77 -6.29
N ILE A 87 -4.18 -15.33 -5.28
CA ILE A 87 -4.39 -14.02 -4.67
C ILE A 87 -3.41 -13.03 -5.29
N ASN A 88 -3.91 -11.87 -5.64
CA ASN A 88 -3.06 -10.81 -6.18
C ASN A 88 -2.21 -10.19 -5.08
N THR A 89 -0.96 -9.94 -5.40
CA THR A 89 -0.05 -9.30 -4.48
C THR A 89 0.70 -8.19 -5.20
N ALA A 90 1.25 -7.27 -4.44
CA ALA A 90 2.07 -6.21 -4.99
C ALA A 90 3.09 -5.78 -3.96
N VAL A 91 4.22 -5.29 -4.45
CA VAL A 91 5.23 -4.65 -3.61
C VAL A 91 5.26 -3.20 -4.06
N VAL A 92 5.06 -2.28 -3.13
CA VAL A 92 4.95 -0.87 -3.45
C VAL A 92 5.98 -0.11 -2.65
N SER A 93 6.89 0.56 -3.35
CA SER A 93 7.91 1.39 -2.71
C SER A 93 7.98 2.79 -3.31
N THR A 94 7.21 3.05 -4.36
CA THR A 94 7.18 4.37 -4.99
C THR A 94 5.75 4.78 -5.27
N LYS A 95 5.55 6.08 -5.49
CA LYS A 95 4.25 6.59 -5.87
C LYS A 95 3.76 5.95 -7.16
N GLY A 96 4.66 5.79 -8.13
CA GLY A 96 4.29 5.16 -9.38
C GLY A 96 3.76 3.76 -9.19
N GLU A 97 4.38 3.00 -8.31
CA GLU A 97 3.92 1.64 -8.04
C GLU A 97 2.57 1.65 -7.33
N ALA A 98 2.36 2.60 -6.41
CA ALA A 98 1.06 2.74 -5.78
C ALA A 98 0.00 3.12 -6.81
N ASP A 99 0.33 4.04 -7.71
CA ASP A 99 -0.59 4.43 -8.76
C ASP A 99 -0.94 3.25 -9.66
N ASN A 100 0.02 2.37 -9.91
CA ASN A 100 -0.23 1.17 -10.71
C ASN A 100 -1.24 0.25 -10.03
N VAL A 101 -1.16 0.12 -8.72
CA VAL A 101 -2.13 -0.67 -7.97
C VAL A 101 -3.53 -0.10 -8.16
N VAL A 102 -3.64 1.21 -8.01
CA VAL A 102 -4.94 1.88 -8.15
C VAL A 102 -5.47 1.73 -9.57
N GLN A 103 -4.60 1.88 -10.56
CA GLN A 103 -5.01 1.70 -11.94
C GLN A 103 -5.53 0.30 -12.20
N TYR A 104 -4.82 -0.71 -11.67
CA TYR A 104 -5.25 -2.08 -11.82
C TYR A 104 -6.64 -2.29 -11.21
N LEU A 105 -6.84 -1.76 -9.99
CA LEU A 105 -8.14 -1.89 -9.34
C LEU A 105 -9.25 -1.23 -10.15
N THR A 106 -8.97 -0.03 -10.66
CA THR A 106 -9.95 0.72 -11.42
C THR A 106 -10.33 -0.03 -12.69
N GLU A 107 -9.36 -0.58 -13.39
CA GLU A 107 -9.62 -1.31 -14.62
C GLU A 107 -10.44 -2.57 -14.36
N LYS A 108 -10.12 -3.29 -13.28
CA LYS A 108 -10.88 -4.48 -12.95
C LYS A 108 -12.29 -4.14 -12.50
N GLY A 109 -12.43 -3.06 -11.74
CA GLY A 109 -13.75 -2.62 -11.34
C GLY A 109 -14.62 -2.24 -12.51
N LEU A 110 -14.05 -1.53 -13.47
CA LEU A 110 -14.79 -1.12 -14.65
C LEU A 110 -15.20 -2.29 -15.50
N SER A 111 -14.36 -3.31 -15.58
CA SER A 111 -14.70 -4.47 -16.40
C SER A 111 -15.64 -5.42 -15.67
N ASN A 112 -16.00 -5.10 -14.42
CA ASN A 112 -16.95 -5.89 -13.65
C ASN A 112 -16.50 -7.35 -13.51
N VAL A 113 -15.22 -7.55 -13.32
CA VAL A 113 -14.67 -8.87 -13.17
C VAL A 113 -14.76 -9.28 -11.72
N ARG A 114 -15.29 -10.48 -11.45
CA ARG A 114 -15.43 -10.89 -10.09
C ARG A 114 -14.14 -11.25 -9.44
N ASN A 115 -13.30 -11.93 -10.18
CA ASN A 115 -12.01 -12.31 -9.60
C ASN A 115 -10.97 -11.45 -10.24
N CYS A 116 -10.20 -10.92 -9.46
CA CYS A 116 -9.21 -9.97 -9.89
C CYS A 116 -7.89 -10.65 -10.12
#